data_0ded977cd4aabfb210ba2699672c7151
#
_entry.id   0ded977cd4aabfb210ba2699672c7151
#
_cell.length_a   1.000
_cell.length_b   1.000
_cell.length_c   1.000
_cell.angle_alpha   90.00
_cell.angle_beta   90.00
_cell.angle_gamma   90.00
#
_symmetry.space_group_name_H-M   'P 1'
#
loop_
_entity.id
_entity.type
_entity.pdbx_description
1 polymer ?
#
loop_
_entity_poly.entity_id
_entity_poly.type
_entity_poly.pdbx_seq_one_letter_code
_entity_poly.pdbx_strand_id
1 'polypeptide(L)'
;GIILKRNFVEGSDIKAGTSLYQIDPATYQASYDSAKGDLAKAQASASIARVTVNRYKPLLGTSYISKQDYDNAVSTLQQADAAVVAAKAAVETARINLAYTKVTSPISGRIGKSAVTEGALVSNGQATALSTVQQLDPMYVDVTQSSTDFLRLKQELASGALKQENGKAKVKLMLENGTEYAQEGTLEFSDVTVDETTGSITIRALFPNPNDTLLPGMFVRARLDEGVRSDALLVPQQGVTRNPRGDATALVVGADNKVELRTLKADQAIGDKWLVTDGLKAGDRVIVSGLMKVHPGAQVKVQEVDTQAQKQPQSEAQKS
;
A
#
# COMPACT_ATOMS: atom_id res chain seq x y z
N GLY A 1 -27.41 7.44 -19.10
CA GLY A 1 -28.14 6.47 -19.94
C GLY A 1 -28.70 5.33 -19.13
N ILE A 2 -29.40 4.42 -19.79
CA ILE A 2 -30.01 3.23 -19.15
C ILE A 2 -29.04 2.06 -19.27
N ILE A 3 -28.85 1.30 -18.19
CA ILE A 3 -28.08 0.06 -18.22
C ILE A 3 -28.88 -1.02 -18.93
N LEU A 4 -28.40 -1.50 -20.08
CA LEU A 4 -29.02 -2.57 -20.82
C LEU A 4 -28.62 -3.94 -20.28
N LYS A 5 -27.34 -4.11 -19.90
CA LYS A 5 -26.80 -5.41 -19.51
C LYS A 5 -25.63 -5.27 -18.54
N ARG A 6 -25.57 -6.20 -17.57
CA ARG A 6 -24.43 -6.47 -16.73
C ARG A 6 -23.67 -7.68 -17.26
N ASN A 7 -22.37 -7.54 -17.54
CA ASN A 7 -21.55 -8.55 -18.22
C ASN A 7 -20.62 -9.33 -17.28
N PHE A 8 -20.83 -9.27 -15.97
CA PHE A 8 -19.99 -9.97 -14.98
C PHE A 8 -20.84 -10.67 -13.92
N VAL A 9 -20.22 -11.61 -13.24
CA VAL A 9 -20.75 -12.26 -12.05
C VAL A 9 -20.18 -11.57 -10.83
N GLU A 10 -21.00 -11.20 -9.86
CA GLU A 10 -20.56 -10.56 -8.61
C GLU A 10 -19.60 -11.48 -7.84
N GLY A 11 -18.54 -10.92 -7.29
CA GLY A 11 -17.50 -11.69 -6.60
C GLY A 11 -16.53 -12.43 -7.51
N SER A 12 -16.63 -12.32 -8.84
CA SER A 12 -15.69 -12.94 -9.77
C SER A 12 -14.42 -12.13 -9.99
N ASP A 13 -13.38 -12.78 -10.49
CA ASP A 13 -12.15 -12.13 -10.88
C ASP A 13 -12.27 -11.52 -12.27
N ILE A 14 -11.88 -10.26 -12.39
CA ILE A 14 -12.00 -9.44 -13.59
C ILE A 14 -10.59 -9.07 -14.07
N LYS A 15 -10.37 -9.12 -15.37
CA LYS A 15 -9.16 -8.61 -16.02
C LYS A 15 -9.37 -7.15 -16.48
N ALA A 16 -8.30 -6.37 -16.48
CA ALA A 16 -8.34 -5.04 -17.07
C ALA A 16 -8.87 -5.10 -18.51
N GLY A 17 -9.74 -4.16 -18.89
CA GLY A 17 -10.41 -4.12 -20.19
C GLY A 17 -11.68 -4.97 -20.31
N THR A 18 -12.00 -5.82 -19.33
CA THR A 18 -13.26 -6.59 -19.34
C THR A 18 -14.46 -5.65 -19.27
N SER A 19 -15.45 -5.87 -20.16
CA SER A 19 -16.71 -5.11 -20.16
C SER A 19 -17.55 -5.47 -18.95
N LEU A 20 -17.90 -4.50 -18.13
CA LEU A 20 -18.69 -4.67 -16.91
C LEU A 20 -20.18 -4.37 -17.15
N TYR A 21 -20.46 -3.24 -17.79
CA TYR A 21 -21.83 -2.82 -18.10
C TYR A 21 -21.94 -2.34 -19.53
N GLN A 22 -23.11 -2.53 -20.11
CA GLN A 22 -23.51 -1.92 -21.37
C GLN A 22 -24.62 -0.91 -21.10
N ILE A 23 -24.31 0.37 -21.31
CA ILE A 23 -25.28 1.45 -21.32
C ILE A 23 -25.89 1.56 -22.73
N ASP A 24 -27.13 1.96 -22.84
CA ASP A 24 -27.79 2.16 -24.14
C ASP A 24 -26.97 3.08 -25.05
N PRO A 25 -26.45 2.58 -26.17
CA PRO A 25 -25.61 3.36 -27.07
C PRO A 25 -26.41 4.15 -28.13
N ALA A 26 -27.72 3.97 -28.23
CA ALA A 26 -28.49 4.44 -29.38
C ALA A 26 -28.36 5.95 -29.63
N THR A 27 -28.53 6.77 -28.60
CA THR A 27 -28.40 8.23 -28.69
C THR A 27 -26.97 8.68 -28.97
N TYR A 28 -25.98 8.00 -28.41
CA TYR A 28 -24.56 8.28 -28.63
C TYR A 28 -24.12 7.86 -30.03
N GLN A 29 -24.63 6.74 -30.54
CA GLN A 29 -24.39 6.29 -31.91
C GLN A 29 -24.96 7.30 -32.92
N ALA A 30 -26.19 7.76 -32.71
CA ALA A 30 -26.80 8.77 -33.57
C ALA A 30 -26.00 10.10 -33.57
N SER A 31 -25.51 10.54 -32.42
CA SER A 31 -24.66 11.73 -32.29
C SER A 31 -23.32 11.55 -33.01
N TYR A 32 -22.71 10.35 -32.91
CA TYR A 32 -21.47 10.03 -33.62
C TYR A 32 -21.67 10.04 -35.13
N ASP A 33 -22.77 9.46 -35.63
CA ASP A 33 -23.07 9.44 -37.08
C ASP A 33 -23.40 10.83 -37.60
N SER A 34 -24.10 11.67 -36.83
CA SER A 34 -24.31 13.08 -37.15
C SER A 34 -22.99 13.86 -37.30
N ALA A 35 -22.09 13.71 -36.32
CA ALA A 35 -20.77 14.37 -36.36
C ALA A 35 -19.94 13.93 -37.59
N LYS A 36 -20.03 12.64 -37.97
CA LYS A 36 -19.40 12.14 -39.22
C LYS A 36 -19.96 12.80 -40.45
N GLY A 37 -21.29 13.03 -40.52
CA GLY A 37 -21.95 13.75 -41.61
C GLY A 37 -21.44 15.18 -41.74
N ASP A 38 -21.31 15.88 -40.59
CA ASP A 38 -20.77 17.26 -40.57
C ASP A 38 -19.30 17.29 -40.98
N LEU A 39 -18.49 16.34 -40.60
CA LEU A 39 -17.11 16.19 -41.06
C LEU A 39 -17.05 15.98 -42.57
N ALA A 40 -17.89 15.11 -43.12
CA ALA A 40 -17.93 14.89 -44.59
C ALA A 40 -18.32 16.16 -45.35
N LYS A 41 -19.27 16.94 -44.84
CA LYS A 41 -19.66 18.25 -45.39
C LYS A 41 -18.50 19.25 -45.36
N ALA A 42 -17.81 19.36 -44.22
CA ALA A 42 -16.65 20.25 -44.08
C ALA A 42 -15.51 19.85 -45.02
N GLN A 43 -15.23 18.55 -45.18
CA GLN A 43 -14.24 18.04 -46.12
C GLN A 43 -14.57 18.34 -47.56
N ALA A 44 -15.86 18.22 -47.97
CA ALA A 44 -16.32 18.58 -49.31
C ALA A 44 -16.11 20.07 -49.56
N SER A 45 -16.46 20.94 -48.61
CA SER A 45 -16.25 22.38 -48.70
C SER A 45 -14.77 22.74 -48.86
N ALA A 46 -13.88 22.15 -48.06
CA ALA A 46 -12.44 22.34 -48.15
C ALA A 46 -11.88 21.87 -49.51
N SER A 47 -12.39 20.73 -50.00
CA SER A 47 -12.01 20.22 -51.33
C SER A 47 -12.36 21.21 -52.44
N ILE A 48 -13.57 21.78 -52.42
CA ILE A 48 -13.99 22.80 -53.42
C ILE A 48 -13.11 24.05 -53.32
N ALA A 49 -12.87 24.54 -52.10
CA ALA A 49 -12.01 25.73 -51.90
C ALA A 49 -10.57 25.49 -52.41
N ARG A 50 -10.04 24.28 -52.15
CA ARG A 50 -8.71 23.86 -52.62
C ARG A 50 -8.63 23.80 -54.14
N VAL A 51 -9.63 23.26 -54.81
CA VAL A 51 -9.72 23.26 -56.27
C VAL A 51 -9.75 24.70 -56.82
N THR A 52 -10.47 25.62 -56.17
CA THR A 52 -10.53 27.04 -56.58
C THR A 52 -9.16 27.70 -56.47
N VAL A 53 -8.45 27.54 -55.32
CA VAL A 53 -7.08 28.07 -55.15
C VAL A 53 -6.13 27.48 -56.19
N ASN A 54 -6.18 26.17 -56.43
CA ASN A 54 -5.33 25.52 -57.44
C ASN A 54 -5.61 26.00 -58.86
N ARG A 55 -6.86 26.36 -59.18
CA ARG A 55 -7.24 26.95 -60.47
C ARG A 55 -6.75 28.37 -60.58
N TYR A 56 -6.80 29.16 -59.51
CA TYR A 56 -6.41 30.59 -59.54
C TYR A 56 -4.90 30.78 -59.53
N LYS A 57 -4.16 29.88 -58.85
CA LYS A 57 -2.70 29.99 -58.71
C LYS A 57 -1.94 30.21 -60.05
N PRO A 58 -2.16 29.42 -61.11
CA PRO A 58 -1.47 29.66 -62.40
C PRO A 58 -1.93 30.92 -63.14
N LEU A 59 -3.10 31.51 -62.83
CA LEU A 59 -3.65 32.67 -63.47
C LEU A 59 -3.15 34.00 -62.89
N LEU A 60 -2.49 34.01 -61.76
CA LEU A 60 -1.94 35.22 -61.12
C LEU A 60 -0.96 36.02 -62.00
N GLY A 61 -0.22 35.35 -62.91
CA GLY A 61 0.76 35.99 -63.76
C GLY A 61 0.20 36.46 -65.08
N THR A 62 -1.08 36.21 -65.41
CA THR A 62 -1.67 36.45 -66.74
C THR A 62 -2.68 37.58 -66.75
N SER A 63 -2.85 38.33 -65.68
CA SER A 63 -3.83 39.41 -65.48
C SER A 63 -5.31 39.01 -65.66
N TYR A 64 -5.62 37.71 -65.76
CA TYR A 64 -6.99 37.18 -65.82
C TYR A 64 -7.69 37.13 -64.46
N ILE A 65 -6.95 37.28 -63.38
CA ILE A 65 -7.48 37.28 -61.99
C ILE A 65 -6.77 38.35 -61.17
N SER A 66 -7.49 39.02 -60.28
CA SER A 66 -6.89 40.01 -59.42
C SER A 66 -6.14 39.27 -58.23
N LYS A 67 -5.11 39.90 -57.68
CA LYS A 67 -4.43 39.40 -56.47
C LYS A 67 -5.42 39.26 -55.31
N GLN A 68 -6.38 40.20 -55.22
CA GLN A 68 -7.42 40.18 -54.21
C GLN A 68 -8.30 38.89 -54.25
N ASP A 69 -8.69 38.49 -55.47
CA ASP A 69 -9.51 37.29 -55.68
C ASP A 69 -8.76 36.02 -55.29
N TYR A 70 -7.46 35.97 -55.60
CA TYR A 70 -6.62 34.88 -55.17
C TYR A 70 -6.47 34.84 -53.62
N ASP A 71 -6.18 35.97 -52.98
CA ASP A 71 -6.04 36.09 -51.54
C ASP A 71 -7.36 35.73 -50.82
N ASN A 72 -8.50 36.11 -51.39
CA ASN A 72 -9.82 35.70 -50.88
C ASN A 72 -10.03 34.19 -51.00
N ALA A 73 -9.64 33.57 -52.13
CA ALA A 73 -9.75 32.14 -52.30
C ALA A 73 -8.86 31.36 -51.30
N VAL A 74 -7.62 31.85 -51.04
CA VAL A 74 -6.72 31.29 -50.05
C VAL A 74 -7.31 31.41 -48.65
N SER A 75 -7.87 32.57 -48.27
CA SER A 75 -8.53 32.78 -46.99
C SER A 75 -9.74 31.85 -46.80
N THR A 76 -10.54 31.66 -47.87
CA THR A 76 -11.67 30.72 -47.87
C THR A 76 -11.19 29.27 -47.66
N LEU A 77 -10.09 28.87 -48.30
CA LEU A 77 -9.50 27.56 -48.09
C LEU A 77 -9.04 27.36 -46.63
N GLN A 78 -8.36 28.37 -46.06
CA GLN A 78 -7.92 28.33 -44.69
C GLN A 78 -9.09 28.20 -43.70
N GLN A 79 -10.19 28.93 -43.95
CA GLN A 79 -11.41 28.81 -43.15
C GLN A 79 -12.03 27.41 -43.27
N ALA A 80 -12.08 26.87 -44.50
CA ALA A 80 -12.63 25.52 -44.73
C ALA A 80 -11.75 24.42 -44.10
N ASP A 81 -10.42 24.54 -44.17
CA ASP A 81 -9.50 23.62 -43.53
C ASP A 81 -9.64 23.71 -42.00
N ALA A 82 -9.81 24.88 -41.40
CA ALA A 82 -10.10 25.06 -39.98
C ALA A 82 -11.44 24.41 -39.58
N ALA A 83 -12.48 24.51 -40.43
CA ALA A 83 -13.76 23.84 -40.20
C ALA A 83 -13.63 22.31 -40.21
N VAL A 84 -12.77 21.75 -41.06
CA VAL A 84 -12.46 20.29 -41.05
C VAL A 84 -11.81 19.88 -39.73
N VAL A 85 -10.87 20.68 -39.20
CA VAL A 85 -10.23 20.38 -37.91
C VAL A 85 -11.27 20.39 -36.78
N ALA A 86 -12.15 21.41 -36.76
CA ALA A 86 -13.23 21.50 -35.77
C ALA A 86 -14.21 20.30 -35.86
N ALA A 87 -14.61 19.94 -37.08
CA ALA A 87 -15.50 18.79 -37.29
C ALA A 87 -14.84 17.46 -36.91
N LYS A 88 -13.53 17.28 -37.15
CA LYS A 88 -12.78 16.10 -36.66
C LYS A 88 -12.78 16.00 -35.12
N ALA A 89 -12.60 17.12 -34.44
CA ALA A 89 -12.65 17.17 -32.98
C ALA A 89 -14.06 16.80 -32.44
N ALA A 90 -15.12 17.25 -33.14
CA ALA A 90 -16.50 16.89 -32.79
C ALA A 90 -16.76 15.38 -32.97
N VAL A 91 -16.28 14.74 -34.04
CA VAL A 91 -16.35 13.31 -34.27
C VAL A 91 -15.63 12.56 -33.17
N GLU A 92 -14.43 13.01 -32.77
CA GLU A 92 -13.67 12.34 -31.68
C GLU A 92 -14.38 12.45 -30.34
N THR A 93 -14.96 13.60 -30.02
CA THR A 93 -15.78 13.78 -28.82
C THR A 93 -16.98 12.82 -28.80
N ALA A 94 -17.70 12.72 -29.92
CA ALA A 94 -18.84 11.81 -30.04
C ALA A 94 -18.40 10.32 -29.95
N ARG A 95 -17.26 9.98 -30.55
CA ARG A 95 -16.65 8.64 -30.46
C ARG A 95 -16.31 8.25 -29.03
N ILE A 96 -15.72 9.17 -28.25
CA ILE A 96 -15.38 8.96 -26.86
C ILE A 96 -16.65 8.73 -26.02
N ASN A 97 -17.68 9.56 -26.22
CA ASN A 97 -18.95 9.42 -25.52
C ASN A 97 -19.63 8.07 -25.84
N LEU A 98 -19.56 7.63 -27.08
CA LEU A 98 -20.05 6.31 -27.50
C LEU A 98 -19.23 5.19 -26.84
N ALA A 99 -17.91 5.32 -26.77
CA ALA A 99 -17.06 4.34 -26.11
C ALA A 99 -17.39 4.20 -24.62
N TYR A 100 -17.74 5.29 -23.93
CA TYR A 100 -18.14 5.28 -22.51
C TYR A 100 -19.46 4.55 -22.25
N THR A 101 -20.28 4.27 -23.28
CA THR A 101 -21.46 3.39 -23.10
C THR A 101 -21.08 1.96 -22.78
N LYS A 102 -19.86 1.54 -23.13
CA LYS A 102 -19.28 0.26 -22.76
C LYS A 102 -18.36 0.48 -21.55
N VAL A 103 -18.89 0.29 -20.36
CA VAL A 103 -18.12 0.46 -19.11
C VAL A 103 -17.19 -0.73 -18.94
N THR A 104 -15.88 -0.46 -18.91
CA THR A 104 -14.85 -1.51 -18.75
C THR A 104 -14.08 -1.31 -17.45
N SER A 105 -13.49 -2.38 -16.91
CA SER A 105 -12.61 -2.28 -15.76
C SER A 105 -11.24 -1.73 -16.17
N PRO A 106 -10.72 -0.67 -15.53
CA PRO A 106 -9.39 -0.16 -15.80
C PRO A 106 -8.28 -1.01 -15.17
N ILE A 107 -8.62 -1.84 -14.18
CA ILE A 107 -7.69 -2.70 -13.43
C ILE A 107 -8.17 -4.15 -13.44
N SER A 108 -7.24 -5.06 -13.18
CA SER A 108 -7.56 -6.45 -12.84
C SER A 108 -7.77 -6.57 -11.32
N GLY A 109 -8.68 -7.46 -10.91
CA GLY A 109 -8.99 -7.69 -9.50
C GLY A 109 -10.33 -8.33 -9.32
N ARG A 110 -10.80 -8.43 -8.09
CA ARG A 110 -12.13 -9.00 -7.77
C ARG A 110 -13.18 -7.91 -7.78
N ILE A 111 -14.28 -8.16 -8.50
CA ILE A 111 -15.41 -7.24 -8.54
C ILE A 111 -16.38 -7.53 -7.38
N GLY A 112 -16.82 -6.48 -6.72
CA GLY A 112 -17.83 -6.55 -5.67
C GLY A 112 -19.26 -6.69 -6.23
N LYS A 113 -20.23 -6.46 -5.36
CA LYS A 113 -21.66 -6.41 -5.75
C LYS A 113 -21.92 -5.21 -6.65
N SER A 114 -22.88 -5.34 -7.55
CA SER A 114 -23.44 -4.25 -8.33
C SER A 114 -24.37 -3.39 -7.45
N ALA A 115 -24.19 -2.08 -7.48
CA ALA A 115 -25.08 -1.13 -6.82
C ALA A 115 -26.31 -0.78 -7.68
N VAL A 116 -26.33 -1.23 -8.94
CA VAL A 116 -27.37 -0.91 -9.91
C VAL A 116 -27.83 -2.19 -10.61
N THR A 117 -29.08 -2.17 -11.08
CA THR A 117 -29.71 -3.28 -11.82
C THR A 117 -29.82 -2.93 -13.30
N GLU A 118 -30.04 -3.94 -14.13
CA GLU A 118 -30.43 -3.74 -15.53
C GLU A 118 -31.73 -2.94 -15.58
N GLY A 119 -31.83 -1.99 -16.50
CA GLY A 119 -32.91 -1.02 -16.58
C GLY A 119 -32.73 0.25 -15.73
N ALA A 120 -31.73 0.30 -14.86
CA ALA A 120 -31.46 1.49 -14.06
C ALA A 120 -30.93 2.65 -14.90
N LEU A 121 -31.37 3.86 -14.56
CA LEU A 121 -30.82 5.09 -15.14
C LEU A 121 -29.56 5.49 -14.38
N VAL A 122 -28.48 5.71 -15.11
CA VAL A 122 -27.19 6.20 -14.59
C VAL A 122 -26.76 7.47 -15.28
N SER A 123 -26.05 8.32 -14.55
CA SER A 123 -25.56 9.60 -15.04
C SER A 123 -24.09 9.80 -14.75
N ASN A 124 -23.43 10.60 -15.60
CA ASN A 124 -22.03 10.97 -15.38
C ASN A 124 -21.92 11.80 -14.08
N GLY A 125 -20.93 11.47 -13.25
CA GLY A 125 -20.68 12.16 -11.98
C GLY A 125 -21.66 11.83 -10.84
N GLN A 126 -22.47 10.78 -10.95
CA GLN A 126 -23.28 10.31 -9.83
C GLN A 126 -22.40 9.89 -8.65
N ALA A 127 -22.90 10.16 -7.41
CA ALA A 127 -22.15 9.89 -6.19
C ALA A 127 -21.95 8.38 -5.91
N THR A 128 -22.89 7.52 -6.37
CA THR A 128 -22.82 6.08 -6.15
C THR A 128 -22.09 5.39 -7.29
N ALA A 129 -21.01 4.70 -6.97
CA ALA A 129 -20.31 3.86 -7.94
C ALA A 129 -21.19 2.70 -8.41
N LEU A 130 -21.08 2.28 -9.67
CA LEU A 130 -21.82 1.16 -10.22
C LEU A 130 -21.40 -0.17 -9.58
N SER A 131 -20.12 -0.37 -9.39
CA SER A 131 -19.49 -1.49 -8.69
C SER A 131 -18.06 -1.09 -8.33
N THR A 132 -17.43 -1.82 -7.42
CA THR A 132 -16.04 -1.62 -7.03
C THR A 132 -15.22 -2.82 -7.45
N VAL A 133 -14.12 -2.60 -8.16
CA VAL A 133 -13.11 -3.62 -8.45
C VAL A 133 -11.92 -3.36 -7.53
N GLN A 134 -11.54 -4.38 -6.75
CA GLN A 134 -10.42 -4.32 -5.82
C GLN A 134 -9.29 -5.21 -6.29
N GLN A 135 -8.10 -4.66 -6.35
CA GLN A 135 -6.88 -5.44 -6.57
C GLN A 135 -6.54 -6.15 -5.26
N LEU A 136 -6.46 -7.48 -5.29
CA LEU A 136 -6.19 -8.31 -4.11
C LEU A 136 -4.73 -8.76 -4.04
N ASP A 137 -3.99 -8.73 -5.15
CA ASP A 137 -2.57 -9.07 -5.21
C ASP A 137 -1.81 -8.00 -6.02
N PRO A 138 -0.77 -7.37 -5.44
CA PRO A 138 -0.37 -7.44 -4.03
C PRO A 138 -1.32 -6.69 -3.09
N MET A 139 -1.29 -7.05 -1.78
CA MET A 139 -2.08 -6.42 -0.73
C MET A 139 -1.24 -5.46 0.10
N TYR A 140 -1.79 -4.29 0.39
CA TYR A 140 -1.20 -3.33 1.33
C TYR A 140 -1.71 -3.59 2.75
N VAL A 141 -0.79 -3.56 3.69
CA VAL A 141 -1.07 -3.64 5.12
C VAL A 141 -0.54 -2.38 5.79
N ASP A 142 -1.43 -1.62 6.40
CA ASP A 142 -1.10 -0.40 7.12
C ASP A 142 -0.89 -0.75 8.60
N VAL A 143 0.31 -0.49 9.10
CA VAL A 143 0.72 -0.75 10.50
C VAL A 143 0.93 0.58 11.20
N THR A 144 0.15 0.82 12.25
CA THR A 144 0.27 2.03 13.06
C THR A 144 1.29 1.80 14.19
N GLN A 145 2.26 2.69 14.31
CA GLN A 145 3.34 2.64 15.29
C GLN A 145 3.51 3.99 15.97
N SER A 146 4.06 4.00 17.18
CA SER A 146 4.46 5.26 17.82
C SER A 146 5.63 5.90 17.07
N SER A 147 5.74 7.23 17.11
CA SER A 147 6.87 7.95 16.52
C SER A 147 8.22 7.52 17.11
N THR A 148 8.26 7.17 18.38
CA THR A 148 9.46 6.67 19.07
C THR A 148 9.90 5.31 18.52
N ASP A 149 8.96 4.37 18.34
CA ASP A 149 9.26 3.05 17.77
C ASP A 149 9.69 3.16 16.31
N PHE A 150 9.08 4.07 15.56
CA PHE A 150 9.48 4.35 14.18
C PHE A 150 10.94 4.84 14.09
N LEU A 151 11.35 5.78 14.97
CA LEU A 151 12.73 6.27 14.99
C LEU A 151 13.71 5.16 15.34
N ARG A 152 13.38 4.29 16.31
CA ARG A 152 14.18 3.11 16.65
C ARG A 152 14.30 2.17 15.45
N LEU A 153 13.18 1.83 14.82
CA LEU A 153 13.13 0.98 13.63
C LEU A 153 13.99 1.53 12.48
N LYS A 154 13.94 2.84 12.25
CA LYS A 154 14.77 3.53 11.26
C LYS A 154 16.26 3.45 11.56
N GLN A 155 16.65 3.56 12.83
CA GLN A 155 18.05 3.41 13.27
C GLN A 155 18.53 1.96 13.12
N GLU A 156 17.72 0.98 13.48
CA GLU A 156 18.02 -0.45 13.33
C GLU A 156 18.15 -0.86 11.86
N LEU A 157 17.31 -0.28 11.00
CA LEU A 157 17.41 -0.47 9.55
C LEU A 157 18.72 0.12 9.01
N ALA A 158 19.08 1.34 9.43
CA ALA A 158 20.29 2.02 8.99
C ALA A 158 21.57 1.33 9.50
N SER A 159 21.53 0.71 10.68
CA SER A 159 22.64 -0.05 11.25
C SER A 159 22.80 -1.46 10.65
N GLY A 160 21.85 -1.93 9.84
CA GLY A 160 21.86 -3.29 9.29
C GLY A 160 21.48 -4.38 10.30
N ALA A 161 20.94 -4.02 11.47
CA ALA A 161 20.50 -4.96 12.50
C ALA A 161 19.27 -5.76 12.08
N LEU A 162 18.46 -5.22 11.17
CA LEU A 162 17.29 -5.90 10.61
C LEU A 162 17.65 -6.78 9.42
N LYS A 163 16.98 -7.91 9.29
CA LYS A 163 17.06 -8.73 8.08
C LYS A 163 16.51 -7.94 6.89
N GLN A 164 17.37 -7.63 5.94
CA GLN A 164 17.03 -6.89 4.74
C GLN A 164 17.13 -7.77 3.50
N GLU A 165 16.19 -7.59 2.60
CA GLU A 165 16.29 -8.07 1.23
C GLU A 165 16.13 -6.85 0.30
N ASN A 166 17.14 -6.60 -0.53
CA ASN A 166 17.20 -5.44 -1.41
C ASN A 166 17.03 -4.09 -0.67
N GLY A 167 17.51 -3.97 0.58
CA GLY A 167 17.40 -2.75 1.39
C GLY A 167 16.03 -2.52 2.03
N LYS A 168 15.11 -3.49 1.95
CA LYS A 168 13.79 -3.44 2.59
C LYS A 168 13.70 -4.46 3.71
N ALA A 169 13.10 -4.08 4.84
CA ALA A 169 12.88 -5.00 5.96
C ALA A 169 11.76 -6.00 5.63
N LYS A 170 11.99 -7.26 5.98
CA LYS A 170 10.98 -8.32 5.87
C LYS A 170 10.00 -8.27 7.03
N VAL A 171 8.74 -8.47 6.72
CA VAL A 171 7.64 -8.46 7.68
C VAL A 171 6.82 -9.73 7.55
N LYS A 172 6.47 -10.35 8.66
CA LYS A 172 5.53 -11.45 8.74
C LYS A 172 4.20 -10.99 9.27
N LEU A 173 3.11 -11.63 8.85
CA LEU A 173 1.77 -11.36 9.34
C LEU A 173 1.26 -12.50 10.20
N MET A 174 0.61 -12.12 11.30
CA MET A 174 -0.25 -12.99 12.08
C MET A 174 -1.70 -12.62 11.75
N LEU A 175 -2.46 -13.58 11.26
CA LEU A 175 -3.87 -13.43 10.99
C LEU A 175 -4.67 -13.37 12.30
N GLU A 176 -5.93 -12.93 12.22
CA GLU A 176 -6.82 -12.79 13.39
C GLU A 176 -7.04 -14.13 14.14
N ASN A 177 -7.03 -15.24 13.43
CA ASN A 177 -7.12 -16.59 14.01
C ASN A 177 -5.82 -17.07 14.69
N GLY A 178 -4.77 -16.24 14.75
CA GLY A 178 -3.49 -16.58 15.35
C GLY A 178 -2.56 -17.41 14.46
N THR A 179 -2.93 -17.69 13.21
CA THR A 179 -2.03 -18.38 12.26
C THR A 179 -1.08 -17.38 11.58
N GLU A 180 0.16 -17.81 11.32
CA GLU A 180 1.12 -17.03 10.57
C GLU A 180 0.79 -17.10 9.07
N TYR A 181 0.76 -15.96 8.39
CA TYR A 181 0.59 -15.90 6.95
C TYR A 181 1.84 -16.43 6.24
N ALA A 182 1.65 -17.30 5.25
CA ALA A 182 2.74 -18.06 4.63
C ALA A 182 3.72 -17.18 3.80
N GLN A 183 3.27 -16.03 3.31
CA GLN A 183 4.09 -15.14 2.49
C GLN A 183 4.67 -14.02 3.35
N GLU A 184 5.97 -13.77 3.20
CA GLU A 184 6.61 -12.61 3.81
C GLU A 184 6.36 -11.37 2.96
N GLY A 185 6.10 -10.25 3.62
CA GLY A 185 5.98 -8.95 2.99
C GLY A 185 7.24 -8.11 3.14
N THR A 186 7.24 -6.99 2.47
CA THR A 186 8.30 -5.98 2.55
C THR A 186 7.76 -4.69 3.13
N LEU A 187 8.50 -4.11 4.06
CA LEU A 187 8.15 -2.82 4.64
C LEU A 187 8.49 -1.69 3.67
N GLU A 188 7.52 -0.83 3.40
CA GLU A 188 7.70 0.37 2.58
C GLU A 188 7.51 1.61 3.46
N PHE A 189 8.55 2.43 3.58
CA PHE A 189 8.45 3.71 4.30
C PHE A 189 7.86 4.77 3.36
N SER A 190 6.54 4.73 3.17
CA SER A 190 5.84 5.58 2.21
C SER A 190 5.21 6.82 2.82
N ASP A 191 4.92 6.83 4.11
CA ASP A 191 4.34 7.99 4.79
C ASP A 191 5.31 8.48 5.86
N VAL A 192 5.54 9.80 5.89
CA VAL A 192 6.42 10.47 6.85
C VAL A 192 5.65 11.43 7.74
N THR A 193 4.31 11.39 7.67
CA THR A 193 3.45 12.29 8.45
C THR A 193 3.07 11.62 9.77
N VAL A 194 3.30 12.34 10.86
CA VAL A 194 2.85 11.97 12.20
C VAL A 194 1.44 12.50 12.39
N ASP A 195 0.52 11.66 12.81
CA ASP A 195 -0.79 12.10 13.28
C ASP A 195 -0.62 12.89 14.59
N GLU A 196 -0.91 14.18 14.55
CA GLU A 196 -0.68 15.10 15.67
C GLU A 196 -1.54 14.77 16.90
N THR A 197 -2.67 14.08 16.72
CA THR A 197 -3.60 13.76 17.82
C THR A 197 -3.18 12.51 18.58
N THR A 198 -2.58 11.55 17.90
CA THR A 198 -2.20 10.25 18.48
C THR A 198 -0.69 10.08 18.63
N GLY A 199 0.13 10.93 17.99
CA GLY A 199 1.59 10.80 17.94
C GLY A 199 2.06 9.55 17.18
N SER A 200 1.19 8.96 16.36
CA SER A 200 1.46 7.73 15.63
C SER A 200 1.80 7.99 14.16
N ILE A 201 2.54 7.06 13.59
CA ILE A 201 2.92 7.02 12.18
C ILE A 201 2.36 5.73 11.58
N THR A 202 1.80 5.83 10.37
CA THR A 202 1.37 4.67 9.60
C THR A 202 2.49 4.24 8.67
N ILE A 203 2.92 3.00 8.81
CA ILE A 203 3.92 2.37 7.94
C ILE A 203 3.19 1.36 7.07
N ARG A 204 3.45 1.40 5.77
CA ARG A 204 2.84 0.49 4.81
C ARG A 204 3.78 -0.67 4.50
N ALA A 205 3.24 -1.87 4.54
CA ALA A 205 3.92 -3.08 4.10
C ALA A 205 3.18 -3.70 2.90
N LEU A 206 3.94 -4.22 1.95
CA LEU A 206 3.43 -4.87 0.75
C LEU A 206 3.55 -6.38 0.91
N PHE A 207 2.45 -7.09 0.71
CA PHE A 207 2.38 -8.55 0.80
C PHE A 207 1.88 -9.18 -0.49
N PRO A 208 2.57 -10.21 -1.02
CA PRO A 208 2.01 -11.05 -2.07
C PRO A 208 0.75 -11.77 -1.55
N ASN A 209 -0.29 -11.84 -2.35
CA ASN A 209 -1.56 -12.49 -1.97
C ASN A 209 -2.11 -13.38 -3.08
N PRO A 210 -1.33 -14.37 -3.57
CA PRO A 210 -1.69 -15.16 -4.74
C PRO A 210 -2.93 -16.05 -4.54
N ASN A 211 -3.31 -16.33 -3.30
CA ASN A 211 -4.46 -17.18 -2.95
C ASN A 211 -5.64 -16.38 -2.40
N ASP A 212 -5.64 -15.04 -2.52
CA ASP A 212 -6.68 -14.15 -2.01
C ASP A 212 -7.05 -14.39 -0.53
N THR A 213 -6.09 -14.84 0.26
CA THR A 213 -6.29 -15.13 1.69
C THR A 213 -6.47 -13.84 2.51
N LEU A 214 -5.75 -12.79 2.11
CA LEU A 214 -5.88 -11.46 2.71
C LEU A 214 -7.02 -10.73 2.00
N LEU A 215 -7.93 -10.18 2.79
CA LEU A 215 -9.04 -9.38 2.28
C LEU A 215 -8.97 -7.95 2.81
N PRO A 216 -9.40 -6.95 2.03
CA PRO A 216 -9.48 -5.57 2.51
C PRO A 216 -10.35 -5.46 3.75
N GLY A 217 -9.85 -4.75 4.76
CA GLY A 217 -10.55 -4.57 6.04
C GLY A 217 -10.31 -5.66 7.09
N MET A 218 -9.50 -6.68 6.79
CA MET A 218 -9.08 -7.67 7.81
C MET A 218 -8.10 -7.05 8.80
N PHE A 219 -8.27 -7.39 10.08
CA PHE A 219 -7.29 -7.09 11.11
C PHE A 219 -6.16 -8.11 11.09
N VAL A 220 -4.93 -7.62 11.04
CA VAL A 220 -3.72 -8.43 11.05
C VAL A 220 -2.70 -7.82 12.01
N ARG A 221 -1.77 -8.63 12.50
CA ARG A 221 -0.64 -8.16 13.31
C ARG A 221 0.64 -8.37 12.53
N ALA A 222 1.37 -7.28 12.31
CA ALA A 222 2.69 -7.35 11.70
C ALA A 222 3.73 -7.74 12.76
N ARG A 223 4.61 -8.68 12.40
CA ARG A 223 5.79 -9.06 13.19
C ARG A 223 7.01 -8.75 12.35
N LEU A 224 7.88 -7.94 12.89
CA LEU A 224 9.18 -7.64 12.32
C LEU A 224 10.26 -8.44 13.04
N ASP A 225 11.08 -9.17 12.29
CA ASP A 225 12.23 -9.89 12.86
C ASP A 225 13.40 -8.90 12.98
N GLU A 226 13.67 -8.43 14.20
CA GLU A 226 14.74 -7.46 14.50
C GLU A 226 16.15 -8.12 14.46
N GLY A 227 16.27 -9.33 13.94
CA GLY A 227 17.54 -10.06 13.85
C GLY A 227 17.87 -10.87 15.10
N VAL A 228 19.03 -11.51 15.11
CA VAL A 228 19.54 -12.27 16.24
C VAL A 228 20.72 -11.51 16.83
N ARG A 229 20.57 -11.05 18.03
CA ARG A 229 21.68 -10.46 18.80
C ARG A 229 22.42 -11.58 19.53
N SER A 230 23.55 -12.02 18.97
CA SER A 230 24.35 -13.14 19.49
C SER A 230 24.94 -12.87 20.89
N ASP A 231 25.19 -11.59 21.22
CA ASP A 231 25.82 -11.18 22.48
C ASP A 231 24.83 -10.65 23.53
N ALA A 232 23.56 -11.04 23.38
CA ALA A 232 22.51 -10.59 24.28
C ALA A 232 22.60 -11.29 25.63
N LEU A 233 22.72 -10.51 26.71
CA LEU A 233 22.62 -11.00 28.07
C LEU A 233 21.15 -10.99 28.53
N LEU A 234 20.59 -12.16 28.77
CA LEU A 234 19.22 -12.33 29.26
C LEU A 234 19.23 -12.65 30.74
N VAL A 235 18.62 -11.81 31.56
CA VAL A 235 18.52 -11.98 33.00
C VAL A 235 17.06 -12.24 33.37
N PRO A 236 16.76 -13.29 34.17
CA PRO A 236 15.39 -13.53 34.66
C PRO A 236 14.83 -12.30 35.37
N GLN A 237 13.56 -11.99 35.12
CA GLN A 237 12.91 -10.79 35.69
C GLN A 237 12.98 -10.78 37.24
N GLN A 238 12.99 -11.93 37.88
CA GLN A 238 13.11 -12.06 39.31
C GLN A 238 14.45 -11.53 39.88
N GLY A 239 15.52 -11.50 39.07
CA GLY A 239 16.84 -11.03 39.47
C GLY A 239 17.04 -9.52 39.26
N VAL A 240 16.08 -8.83 38.68
CA VAL A 240 16.17 -7.40 38.39
C VAL A 240 15.16 -6.64 39.25
N THR A 241 15.66 -5.65 40.01
CA THR A 241 14.84 -4.78 40.85
C THR A 241 14.99 -3.32 40.33
N ARG A 242 14.06 -2.45 40.69
CA ARG A 242 14.20 -1.02 40.38
C ARG A 242 14.51 -0.22 41.63
N ASN A 243 15.48 0.67 41.56
CA ASN A 243 15.80 1.56 42.65
C ASN A 243 14.75 2.72 42.71
N PRO A 244 14.76 3.55 43.78
CA PRO A 244 13.83 4.67 43.93
C PRO A 244 13.94 5.74 42.80
N ARG A 245 15.02 5.73 42.03
CA ARG A 245 15.20 6.61 40.85
C ARG A 245 14.63 6.01 39.57
N GLY A 246 14.15 4.74 39.63
CA GLY A 246 13.61 4.03 38.49
C GLY A 246 14.64 3.19 37.69
N ASP A 247 15.94 3.26 38.03
CA ASP A 247 16.97 2.50 37.33
C ASP A 247 16.86 1.01 37.65
N ALA A 248 17.07 0.16 36.65
CA ALA A 248 17.14 -1.27 36.87
C ALA A 248 18.45 -1.64 37.59
N THR A 249 18.35 -2.49 38.60
CA THR A 249 19.50 -2.95 39.40
C THR A 249 19.44 -4.46 39.61
N ALA A 250 20.61 -5.09 39.70
CA ALA A 250 20.71 -6.49 40.07
C ALA A 250 21.79 -6.71 41.15
N LEU A 251 21.59 -7.71 42.00
CA LEU A 251 22.58 -8.19 42.92
C LEU A 251 23.40 -9.30 42.24
N VAL A 252 24.71 -9.08 42.17
CA VAL A 252 25.66 -9.99 41.52
C VAL A 252 26.63 -10.53 42.57
N VAL A 253 26.99 -11.81 42.46
CA VAL A 253 27.99 -12.41 43.34
C VAL A 253 29.37 -12.25 42.68
N GLY A 254 30.24 -11.46 43.28
CA GLY A 254 31.62 -11.28 42.87
C GLY A 254 32.52 -12.51 43.12
N ALA A 255 33.81 -12.40 42.78
CA ALA A 255 34.80 -13.47 42.87
C ALA A 255 35.00 -13.96 44.33
N ASP A 256 34.86 -13.09 45.32
CA ASP A 256 35.03 -13.37 46.74
C ASP A 256 33.74 -13.85 47.43
N ASN A 257 32.72 -14.25 46.66
CA ASN A 257 31.37 -14.54 47.14
C ASN A 257 30.71 -13.39 47.91
N LYS A 258 31.12 -12.16 47.64
CA LYS A 258 30.46 -10.96 48.13
C LYS A 258 29.43 -10.44 47.17
N VAL A 259 28.33 -9.94 47.72
CA VAL A 259 27.22 -9.38 46.94
C VAL A 259 27.55 -7.93 46.51
N GLU A 260 27.45 -7.67 45.22
CA GLU A 260 27.61 -6.34 44.64
C GLU A 260 26.27 -5.89 44.04
N LEU A 261 25.89 -4.64 44.27
CA LEU A 261 24.77 -4.02 43.58
C LEU A 261 25.28 -3.38 42.29
N ARG A 262 24.74 -3.80 41.16
CA ARG A 262 25.06 -3.20 39.85
C ARG A 262 23.83 -2.56 39.23
N THR A 263 24.00 -1.37 38.65
CA THR A 263 22.97 -0.71 37.87
C THR A 263 23.03 -1.25 36.44
N LEU A 264 21.88 -1.58 35.91
CA LEU A 264 21.74 -2.21 34.60
C LEU A 264 20.99 -1.29 33.62
N LYS A 265 21.29 -1.42 32.33
CA LYS A 265 20.39 -1.00 31.27
C LYS A 265 19.56 -2.20 30.84
N ALA A 266 18.30 -2.25 31.25
CA ALA A 266 17.35 -3.32 30.98
C ALA A 266 16.04 -2.70 30.48
N ASP A 267 16.02 -2.37 29.20
CA ASP A 267 14.94 -1.57 28.60
C ASP A 267 13.87 -2.46 27.92
N GLN A 268 14.19 -3.71 27.61
CA GLN A 268 13.30 -4.61 26.88
C GLN A 268 13.10 -5.94 27.62
N ALA A 269 11.84 -6.33 27.79
CA ALA A 269 11.47 -7.65 28.31
C ALA A 269 11.28 -8.63 27.14
N ILE A 270 11.93 -9.79 27.24
CA ILE A 270 11.80 -10.89 26.28
C ILE A 270 11.28 -12.12 27.02
N GLY A 271 9.98 -12.36 26.92
CA GLY A 271 9.32 -13.43 27.69
C GLY A 271 9.42 -13.19 29.20
N ASP A 272 10.06 -14.11 29.95
CA ASP A 272 10.29 -14.06 31.38
C ASP A 272 11.64 -13.42 31.79
N LYS A 273 12.37 -12.85 30.82
CA LYS A 273 13.72 -12.31 31.01
C LYS A 273 13.81 -10.86 30.57
N TRP A 274 14.76 -10.11 31.13
CA TRP A 274 15.17 -8.79 30.68
C TRP A 274 16.39 -8.90 29.77
N LEU A 275 16.35 -8.21 28.64
CA LEU A 275 17.53 -7.98 27.82
C LEU A 275 18.39 -6.88 28.48
N VAL A 276 19.59 -7.25 28.92
CA VAL A 276 20.54 -6.35 29.53
C VAL A 276 21.60 -5.95 28.51
N THR A 277 21.69 -4.65 28.23
CA THR A 277 22.62 -4.09 27.24
C THR A 277 23.87 -3.49 27.88
N ASP A 278 23.82 -3.18 29.18
CA ASP A 278 24.95 -2.62 29.93
C ASP A 278 24.83 -2.96 31.43
N GLY A 279 25.98 -3.03 32.13
CA GLY A 279 26.05 -3.29 33.58
C GLY A 279 26.36 -4.73 33.97
N LEU A 280 26.32 -5.70 33.05
CA LEU A 280 26.70 -7.09 33.26
C LEU A 280 27.67 -7.60 32.19
N LYS A 281 28.41 -8.65 32.51
CA LYS A 281 29.28 -9.39 31.60
C LYS A 281 28.86 -10.84 31.52
N ALA A 282 29.17 -11.49 30.40
CA ALA A 282 28.96 -12.92 30.27
C ALA A 282 29.73 -13.67 31.36
N GLY A 283 29.04 -14.57 32.12
CA GLY A 283 29.60 -15.28 33.26
C GLY A 283 29.33 -14.63 34.61
N ASP A 284 28.75 -13.44 34.70
CA ASP A 284 28.32 -12.85 35.97
C ASP A 284 27.20 -13.68 36.61
N ARG A 285 27.28 -13.92 37.92
CA ARG A 285 26.30 -14.68 38.68
C ARG A 285 25.26 -13.76 39.32
N VAL A 286 24.09 -13.67 38.73
CA VAL A 286 22.99 -12.82 39.19
C VAL A 286 22.14 -13.58 40.22
N ILE A 287 21.82 -12.93 41.34
CA ILE A 287 20.96 -13.52 42.39
C ILE A 287 19.50 -13.41 41.91
N VAL A 288 18.85 -14.53 41.70
CA VAL A 288 17.44 -14.63 41.28
C VAL A 288 16.49 -15.05 42.42
N SER A 289 17.02 -15.54 43.54
CA SER A 289 16.24 -15.98 44.69
C SER A 289 16.89 -15.54 45.99
N GLY A 290 16.09 -15.25 47.02
CA GLY A 290 16.59 -14.82 48.34
C GLY A 290 17.00 -13.34 48.40
N LEU A 291 16.62 -12.49 47.46
CA LEU A 291 16.95 -11.07 47.38
C LEU A 291 16.67 -10.27 48.68
N MET A 292 15.62 -10.66 49.42
CA MET A 292 15.27 -10.03 50.71
C MET A 292 16.21 -10.36 51.88
N LYS A 293 17.05 -11.40 51.73
CA LYS A 293 17.95 -11.88 52.78
C LYS A 293 19.40 -11.43 52.61
N VAL A 294 19.71 -10.76 51.52
CA VAL A 294 21.09 -10.37 51.19
C VAL A 294 21.20 -8.87 50.99
N HIS A 295 22.31 -8.29 51.40
CA HIS A 295 22.63 -6.86 51.24
C HIS A 295 23.96 -6.71 50.50
N PRO A 296 24.18 -5.59 49.80
CA PRO A 296 25.49 -5.30 49.21
C PRO A 296 26.60 -5.42 50.24
N GLY A 297 27.68 -6.12 49.88
CA GLY A 297 28.80 -6.43 50.78
C GLY A 297 28.68 -7.69 51.64
N ALA A 298 27.52 -8.32 51.68
CA ALA A 298 27.33 -9.58 52.44
C ALA A 298 28.08 -10.74 51.77
N GLN A 299 28.61 -11.65 52.56
CA GLN A 299 29.21 -12.88 52.09
C GLN A 299 28.13 -13.95 52.00
N VAL A 300 28.01 -14.59 50.85
CA VAL A 300 26.90 -15.52 50.55
C VAL A 300 27.43 -16.91 50.16
N LYS A 301 26.65 -17.92 50.47
CA LYS A 301 26.86 -19.27 49.95
C LYS A 301 25.97 -19.43 48.71
N VAL A 302 26.60 -19.57 47.57
CA VAL A 302 25.92 -19.64 46.27
C VAL A 302 25.39 -21.06 46.04
N GLN A 303 24.14 -21.17 45.61
CA GLN A 303 23.57 -22.34 45.01
C GLN A 303 23.14 -21.96 43.56
N GLU A 304 23.76 -22.59 42.60
CA GLU A 304 23.43 -22.35 41.20
C GLU A 304 22.08 -22.98 40.87
N VAL A 305 21.22 -22.19 40.21
CA VAL A 305 19.92 -22.63 39.71
C VAL A 305 19.98 -22.59 38.20
N ASP A 306 19.83 -23.73 37.54
CA ASP A 306 19.75 -23.80 36.11
C ASP A 306 18.35 -23.33 35.64
N THR A 307 18.29 -22.12 35.16
CA THR A 307 17.04 -21.48 34.67
C THR A 307 16.54 -22.06 33.34
N GLN A 308 17.26 -23.00 32.72
CA GLN A 308 16.80 -23.67 31.51
C GLN A 308 15.91 -24.89 31.79
N ALA A 309 15.94 -25.42 32.99
CA ALA A 309 15.23 -26.66 33.37
C ALA A 309 13.72 -26.50 33.66
N GLN A 310 13.17 -25.26 33.66
CA GLN A 310 11.75 -25.03 33.99
C GLN A 310 10.78 -24.99 32.81
N LYS A 311 11.19 -25.43 31.62
CA LYS A 311 10.30 -25.57 30.44
C LYS A 311 10.00 -27.03 30.10
N GLN A 312 9.45 -27.80 31.06
CA GLN A 312 8.63 -28.97 30.71
C GLN A 312 7.20 -28.73 31.21
N PRO A 313 6.20 -28.61 30.36
CA PRO A 313 4.82 -28.66 30.79
C PRO A 313 4.53 -30.11 31.25
N GLN A 314 4.06 -30.26 32.47
CA GLN A 314 3.38 -31.46 32.92
C GLN A 314 2.14 -31.70 32.06
N SER A 315 2.27 -32.55 31.05
CA SER A 315 1.14 -33.12 30.31
C SER A 315 1.31 -34.63 30.33
N GLU A 316 0.98 -35.24 31.50
CA GLU A 316 0.62 -36.65 31.56
C GLU A 316 0.09 -36.92 32.98
N ALA A 317 -1.22 -36.76 33.17
CA ALA A 317 -2.01 -37.50 34.16
C ALA A 317 -3.49 -37.07 34.08
N GLN A 318 -4.19 -37.59 33.11
CA GLN A 318 -5.61 -37.93 33.24
C GLN A 318 -6.02 -38.84 32.07
N LYS A 319 -5.65 -40.12 32.21
CA LYS A 319 -6.43 -41.23 31.66
C LYS A 319 -6.74 -42.13 32.86
N SER A 320 -7.95 -42.05 33.33
CA SER A 320 -8.73 -43.12 33.91
C SER A 320 -10.18 -42.71 33.88
#